data_22951880703df0f3deb1069401c11bba
#
_entry.id   22951880703df0f3deb1069401c11bba
#
_cell.length_a   1.000
_cell.length_b   1.000
_cell.length_c   1.000
_cell.angle_alpha   90.00
_cell.angle_beta   90.00
_cell.angle_gamma   90.00
#
_symmetry.space_group_name_H-M   'P 1'
#
loop_
_entity.id
_entity.type
_entity.pdbx_description
1 polymer ?
#
loop_
_entity_poly.entity_id
_entity_poly.type
_entity_poly.pdbx_seq_one_letter_code
_entity_poly.pdbx_strand_id
1 'polypeptide(L)'
;IINPKKVTWFKKFDFDFSINKSTRNVWGYAAIADPGNKNAGFAVFRRNRLLFGSDDEPWRPLKLVRQEGSSIARRLFGEIHFDDEMEVTHTKDNLNWSEDDKQAFLTKLKSVLDSDDMPIIRQADRFRKEIHTPEARSTYEKAGNSSMVQLSKAMSAVEEVEIKKPPEIPKELPKPVSKPTK
;
A
#
# COMPACT_ATOMS: atom_id res chain seq x y z
N ILE A 1 -16.46 3.85 -6.79
CA ILE A 1 -17.24 4.00 -5.54
C ILE A 1 -17.06 2.71 -4.75
N ILE A 2 -16.44 2.76 -3.56
CA ILE A 2 -16.22 1.60 -2.71
C ILE A 2 -17.57 1.19 -2.10
N ASN A 3 -17.91 -0.08 -2.21
CA ASN A 3 -19.16 -0.60 -1.68
C ASN A 3 -19.21 -0.40 -0.14
N PRO A 4 -20.14 0.37 0.42
CA PRO A 4 -20.19 0.68 1.85
C PRO A 4 -20.36 -0.56 2.75
N LYS A 5 -20.88 -1.68 2.24
CA LYS A 5 -20.97 -2.95 2.98
C LYS A 5 -19.59 -3.59 3.26
N LYS A 6 -18.53 -3.12 2.61
CA LYS A 6 -17.15 -3.60 2.80
C LYS A 6 -16.30 -2.63 3.63
N VAL A 7 -16.89 -1.57 4.16
CA VAL A 7 -16.22 -0.60 5.03
C VAL A 7 -16.29 -1.10 6.46
N THR A 8 -15.13 -1.27 7.10
CA THR A 8 -15.05 -1.78 8.48
C THR A 8 -14.89 -0.67 9.51
N TRP A 9 -14.24 0.43 9.13
CA TRP A 9 -13.99 1.59 9.98
C TRP A 9 -14.33 2.85 9.21
N PHE A 10 -14.99 3.81 9.88
CA PHE A 10 -15.43 5.05 9.27
C PHE A 10 -15.34 6.19 10.27
N LYS A 11 -14.60 7.24 9.95
CA LYS A 11 -14.41 8.43 10.78
C LYS A 11 -14.73 9.67 9.97
N LYS A 12 -15.71 10.46 10.42
CA LYS A 12 -15.92 11.83 9.93
C LYS A 12 -14.95 12.78 10.61
N PHE A 13 -14.57 13.82 9.92
CA PHE A 13 -13.76 14.89 10.47
C PHE A 13 -14.23 16.25 9.95
N ASP A 14 -14.02 17.23 10.78
CA ASP A 14 -14.26 18.65 10.51
C ASP A 14 -13.27 19.43 11.36
N PHE A 15 -12.41 20.23 10.73
CA PHE A 15 -11.41 21.01 11.44
C PHE A 15 -10.95 22.22 10.64
N ASP A 16 -10.48 23.24 11.38
CA ASP A 16 -9.87 24.41 10.79
C ASP A 16 -8.34 24.27 10.76
N PHE A 17 -7.74 24.80 9.70
CA PHE A 17 -6.29 24.96 9.59
C PHE A 17 -5.94 26.34 9.02
N SER A 18 -4.74 26.81 9.32
CA SER A 18 -4.27 28.11 8.88
C SER A 18 -3.41 27.97 7.61
N ILE A 19 -3.72 28.79 6.60
CA ILE A 19 -2.96 28.95 5.38
C ILE A 19 -2.84 30.44 5.05
N ASN A 20 -1.64 30.94 4.75
CA ASN A 20 -1.41 32.34 4.39
C ASN A 20 -2.06 33.34 5.38
N LYS A 21 -1.98 33.07 6.68
CA LYS A 21 -2.62 33.85 7.77
C LYS A 21 -4.16 33.88 7.73
N SER A 22 -4.79 33.09 6.89
CA SER A 22 -6.24 32.90 6.84
C SER A 22 -6.60 31.53 7.40
N THR A 23 -7.73 31.43 8.08
CA THR A 23 -8.28 30.17 8.55
C THR A 23 -9.15 29.57 7.47
N ARG A 24 -9.00 28.28 7.20
CA ARG A 24 -9.78 27.51 6.24
C ARG A 24 -10.39 26.30 6.91
N ASN A 25 -11.64 26.01 6.59
CA ASN A 25 -12.33 24.83 7.09
C ASN A 25 -12.17 23.65 6.12
N VAL A 26 -11.96 22.49 6.70
CA VAL A 26 -11.85 21.22 5.98
C VAL A 26 -12.71 20.18 6.65
N TRP A 27 -13.55 19.52 5.87
CA TRP A 27 -14.40 18.44 6.36
C TRP A 27 -14.35 17.24 5.43
N GLY A 28 -14.84 16.13 5.91
CA GLY A 28 -14.84 14.91 5.11
C GLY A 28 -14.93 13.65 5.94
N TYR A 29 -14.46 12.58 5.35
CA TYR A 29 -14.39 11.31 6.05
C TYR A 29 -13.16 10.50 5.61
N ALA A 30 -12.74 9.60 6.50
CA ALA A 30 -11.80 8.54 6.18
C ALA A 30 -12.39 7.19 6.60
N ALA A 31 -12.06 6.15 5.85
CA ALA A 31 -12.55 4.79 6.12
C ALA A 31 -11.50 3.74 5.75
N ILE A 32 -11.70 2.53 6.27
CA ILE A 32 -10.85 1.37 5.97
C ILE A 32 -11.63 0.38 5.12
N ALA A 33 -11.08 0.01 3.97
CA ALA A 33 -11.66 -1.01 3.09
C ALA A 33 -11.19 -2.42 3.50
N ASP A 34 -12.12 -3.37 3.50
CA ASP A 34 -11.84 -4.80 3.60
C ASP A 34 -12.61 -5.57 2.51
N PRO A 35 -11.94 -6.25 1.62
CA PRO A 35 -10.48 -6.35 1.46
C PRO A 35 -9.84 -5.04 0.99
N GLY A 36 -8.51 -4.95 1.12
CA GLY A 36 -7.77 -3.80 0.61
C GLY A 36 -7.95 -3.62 -0.90
N ASN A 37 -7.95 -2.37 -1.36
CA ASN A 37 -8.18 -1.99 -2.75
C ASN A 37 -6.98 -1.20 -3.29
N LYS A 38 -6.58 -1.49 -4.53
CA LYS A 38 -5.53 -0.73 -5.23
C LYS A 38 -5.93 0.74 -5.48
N ASN A 39 -7.23 1.04 -5.54
CA ASN A 39 -7.77 2.37 -5.76
C ASN A 39 -8.08 3.10 -4.43
N ALA A 40 -7.65 2.54 -3.27
CA ALA A 40 -7.75 3.25 -2.01
C ALA A 40 -6.88 4.52 -2.02
N GLY A 41 -7.32 5.56 -1.33
CA GLY A 41 -6.71 6.87 -1.26
C GLY A 41 -7.77 7.95 -1.06
N PHE A 42 -7.39 9.20 -1.10
CA PHE A 42 -8.31 10.31 -0.89
C PHE A 42 -8.69 10.99 -2.21
N ALA A 43 -9.96 11.35 -2.31
CA ALA A 43 -10.47 12.28 -3.30
C ALA A 43 -10.59 13.68 -2.67
N VAL A 44 -10.13 14.71 -3.35
CA VAL A 44 -10.09 16.08 -2.84
C VAL A 44 -11.05 16.94 -3.63
N PHE A 45 -11.96 17.61 -2.91
CA PHE A 45 -13.04 18.38 -3.47
C PHE A 45 -12.99 19.84 -3.02
N ARG A 46 -13.50 20.72 -3.88
CA ARG A 46 -13.88 22.08 -3.56
C ARG A 46 -15.15 22.44 -4.33
N ARG A 47 -16.14 23.03 -3.66
CA ARG A 47 -17.47 23.35 -4.27
C ARG A 47 -18.09 22.15 -4.99
N ASN A 48 -18.03 20.97 -4.36
CA ASN A 48 -18.50 19.70 -4.92
C ASN A 48 -17.83 19.27 -6.24
N ARG A 49 -16.73 19.93 -6.63
CA ARG A 49 -15.93 19.54 -7.79
C ARG A 49 -14.69 18.79 -7.32
N LEU A 50 -14.45 17.64 -7.90
CA LEU A 50 -13.19 16.90 -7.73
C LEU A 50 -12.05 17.75 -8.31
N LEU A 51 -11.01 17.97 -7.51
CA LEU A 51 -9.77 18.61 -7.93
C LEU A 51 -8.72 17.57 -8.31
N PHE A 52 -8.43 16.63 -7.42
CA PHE A 52 -7.50 15.53 -7.64
C PHE A 52 -7.84 14.34 -6.74
N GLY A 53 -7.17 13.22 -6.96
CA GLY A 53 -7.47 12.00 -6.23
C GLY A 53 -8.65 11.24 -6.84
N SER A 54 -8.66 11.06 -8.17
CA SER A 54 -9.66 10.26 -8.87
C SER A 54 -9.55 8.76 -8.51
N ASP A 55 -10.51 7.97 -8.95
CA ASP A 55 -10.51 6.51 -8.75
C ASP A 55 -9.32 5.84 -9.47
N ASP A 56 -8.90 6.39 -10.60
CA ASP A 56 -7.73 5.90 -11.35
C ASP A 56 -6.40 6.39 -10.76
N GLU A 57 -6.39 7.58 -10.17
CA GLU A 57 -5.22 8.23 -9.57
C GLU A 57 -5.53 8.75 -8.16
N PRO A 58 -5.72 7.87 -7.18
CA PRO A 58 -6.07 8.25 -5.82
C PRO A 58 -4.92 8.98 -5.12
N TRP A 59 -5.25 10.05 -4.40
CA TRP A 59 -4.25 10.82 -3.67
C TRP A 59 -3.81 10.10 -2.39
N ARG A 60 -2.51 9.78 -2.31
CA ARG A 60 -1.88 9.03 -1.21
C ARG A 60 -0.68 9.78 -0.63
N PRO A 61 -0.88 10.83 0.15
CA PRO A 61 0.24 11.57 0.70
C PRO A 61 1.08 10.67 1.62
N LEU A 62 2.38 10.60 1.38
CA LEU A 62 3.33 9.73 2.10
C LEU A 62 3.30 9.96 3.61
N LYS A 63 3.00 11.18 4.04
CA LYS A 63 2.86 11.52 5.46
C LYS A 63 1.74 10.74 6.17
N LEU A 64 0.70 10.32 5.45
CA LEU A 64 -0.40 9.49 5.96
C LEU A 64 -0.12 8.00 5.73
N VAL A 65 0.30 7.63 4.52
CA VAL A 65 0.40 6.22 4.13
C VAL A 65 1.79 5.61 4.31
N ARG A 66 2.80 6.42 4.66
CA ARG A 66 4.23 6.09 4.85
C ARG A 66 4.91 5.67 3.54
N GLN A 67 4.37 4.71 2.83
CA GLN A 67 4.86 4.25 1.52
C GLN A 67 3.69 3.72 0.67
N GLU A 68 3.81 3.79 -0.65
CA GLU A 68 2.74 3.45 -1.58
C GLU A 68 2.26 2.00 -1.49
N GLY A 69 3.13 1.06 -1.21
CA GLY A 69 2.78 -0.37 -1.07
C GLY A 69 2.28 -0.80 0.30
N SER A 70 2.15 0.13 1.27
CA SER A 70 1.79 -0.20 2.65
C SER A 70 0.36 -0.72 2.79
N SER A 71 0.09 -1.38 3.94
CA SER A 71 -1.27 -1.77 4.32
C SER A 71 -2.20 -0.56 4.38
N ILE A 72 -1.71 0.59 4.87
CA ILE A 72 -2.44 1.85 4.94
C ILE A 72 -2.84 2.31 3.53
N ALA A 73 -1.87 2.37 2.59
CA ALA A 73 -2.11 2.82 1.23
C ALA A 73 -3.14 1.98 0.45
N ARG A 74 -3.27 0.71 0.81
CA ARG A 74 -4.22 -0.22 0.17
C ARG A 74 -5.60 -0.22 0.82
N ARG A 75 -5.78 0.41 1.99
CA ARG A 75 -7.00 0.30 2.77
C ARG A 75 -7.62 1.64 3.14
N LEU A 76 -6.78 2.63 3.43
CA LEU A 76 -7.26 3.95 3.83
C LEU A 76 -7.78 4.70 2.60
N PHE A 77 -9.03 5.13 2.68
CA PHE A 77 -9.67 5.93 1.63
C PHE A 77 -10.63 6.94 2.24
N GLY A 78 -11.02 7.93 1.48
CA GLY A 78 -11.97 8.93 1.94
C GLY A 78 -12.13 10.10 0.99
N GLU A 79 -12.86 11.09 1.48
CA GLU A 79 -13.07 12.35 0.79
C GLU A 79 -12.68 13.51 1.70
N ILE A 80 -12.07 14.52 1.11
CA ILE A 80 -11.63 15.74 1.76
C ILE A 80 -12.24 16.91 1.00
N HIS A 81 -13.01 17.71 1.69
CA HIS A 81 -13.67 18.89 1.14
C HIS A 81 -13.05 20.14 1.75
N PHE A 82 -12.69 21.07 0.91
CA PHE A 82 -12.24 22.41 1.29
C PHE A 82 -13.35 23.44 1.14
N ASP A 83 -13.34 24.46 1.99
CA ASP A 83 -14.27 25.57 1.91
C ASP A 83 -14.16 26.34 0.58
N ASP A 84 -15.15 27.19 0.33
CA ASP A 84 -15.25 27.95 -0.90
C ASP A 84 -14.21 29.07 -1.05
N GLU A 85 -13.54 29.41 0.03
CA GLU A 85 -12.49 30.43 0.05
C GLU A 85 -11.10 29.87 -0.22
N MET A 86 -10.94 28.55 -0.20
CA MET A 86 -9.67 27.91 -0.55
C MET A 86 -9.32 28.19 -2.02
N GLU A 87 -8.14 28.73 -2.24
CA GLU A 87 -7.68 29.05 -3.58
C GLU A 87 -7.28 27.78 -4.37
N VAL A 88 -7.52 27.81 -5.66
CA VAL A 88 -7.14 26.76 -6.60
C VAL A 88 -6.20 27.30 -7.68
N THR A 89 -5.45 26.42 -8.30
CA THR A 89 -4.61 26.76 -9.45
C THR A 89 -5.45 27.31 -10.63
N HIS A 90 -4.80 27.97 -11.57
CA HIS A 90 -5.45 28.49 -12.80
C HIS A 90 -6.16 27.39 -13.57
N THR A 91 -5.61 26.18 -13.63
CA THR A 91 -6.17 25.01 -14.28
C THR A 91 -7.32 24.37 -13.48
N LYS A 92 -7.48 24.80 -12.21
CA LYS A 92 -8.51 24.31 -11.29
C LYS A 92 -8.47 22.79 -11.03
N ASP A 93 -7.29 22.23 -11.15
CA ASP A 93 -6.97 20.82 -10.94
C ASP A 93 -6.18 20.57 -9.65
N ASN A 94 -5.78 21.63 -8.95
CA ASN A 94 -5.03 21.55 -7.70
C ASN A 94 -5.34 22.74 -6.79
N LEU A 95 -4.93 22.63 -5.52
CA LEU A 95 -4.99 23.73 -4.55
C LEU A 95 -3.78 24.65 -4.72
N ASN A 96 -4.01 25.96 -4.57
CA ASN A 96 -2.97 26.97 -4.59
C ASN A 96 -2.39 27.16 -3.18
N TRP A 97 -1.52 26.26 -2.76
CA TRP A 97 -0.83 26.26 -1.47
C TRP A 97 0.65 26.08 -1.61
N SER A 98 1.43 26.58 -0.65
CA SER A 98 2.87 26.31 -0.58
C SER A 98 3.12 24.87 -0.09
N GLU A 99 4.34 24.37 -0.26
CA GLU A 99 4.68 23.05 0.32
C GLU A 99 4.60 23.06 1.85
N ASP A 100 4.92 24.18 2.49
CA ASP A 100 4.80 24.34 3.95
C ASP A 100 3.33 24.27 4.41
N ASP A 101 2.41 24.94 3.70
CA ASP A 101 0.97 24.87 3.99
C ASP A 101 0.43 23.47 3.82
N LYS A 102 0.84 22.77 2.75
CA LYS A 102 0.50 21.39 2.50
C LYS A 102 1.02 20.47 3.62
N GLN A 103 2.24 20.67 4.07
CA GLN A 103 2.81 19.91 5.18
C GLN A 103 2.10 20.20 6.52
N ALA A 104 1.73 21.44 6.78
CA ALA A 104 0.94 21.83 7.94
C ALA A 104 -0.44 21.17 7.91
N PHE A 105 -1.15 21.23 6.77
CA PHE A 105 -2.41 20.55 6.55
C PHE A 105 -2.31 19.05 6.81
N LEU A 106 -1.33 18.37 6.18
CA LEU A 106 -1.13 16.93 6.34
C LEU A 106 -0.80 16.54 7.78
N THR A 107 -0.08 17.39 8.52
CA THR A 107 0.20 17.17 9.94
C THR A 107 -1.08 17.23 10.76
N LYS A 108 -1.93 18.25 10.51
CA LYS A 108 -3.22 18.40 11.19
C LYS A 108 -4.17 17.25 10.85
N LEU A 109 -4.31 16.91 9.56
CA LEU A 109 -5.13 15.80 9.10
C LEU A 109 -4.69 14.47 9.74
N LYS A 110 -3.38 14.20 9.77
CA LYS A 110 -2.84 13.01 10.45
C LYS A 110 -3.21 12.96 11.92
N SER A 111 -3.06 14.07 12.63
CA SER A 111 -3.43 14.18 14.05
C SER A 111 -4.92 13.88 14.27
N VAL A 112 -5.79 14.41 13.41
CA VAL A 112 -7.23 14.18 13.49
C VAL A 112 -7.59 12.73 13.17
N LEU A 113 -6.98 12.15 12.12
CA LEU A 113 -7.26 10.77 11.72
C LEU A 113 -6.67 9.72 12.68
N ASP A 114 -5.66 10.09 13.45
CA ASP A 114 -5.01 9.17 14.40
C ASP A 114 -5.27 9.54 15.87
N SER A 115 -6.32 10.35 16.14
CA SER A 115 -6.74 10.68 17.50
C SER A 115 -7.21 9.45 18.27
N ASP A 116 -7.09 9.47 19.59
CA ASP A 116 -7.27 8.30 20.46
C ASP A 116 -8.67 7.72 20.47
N ASP A 117 -9.69 8.53 20.18
CA ASP A 117 -11.10 8.10 20.07
C ASP A 117 -11.30 7.08 18.94
N MET A 118 -10.65 7.30 17.80
CA MET A 118 -10.69 6.40 16.65
C MET A 118 -9.41 6.54 15.79
N PRO A 119 -8.33 5.83 16.10
CA PRO A 119 -7.05 5.95 15.42
C PRO A 119 -7.06 5.18 14.09
N ILE A 120 -7.72 5.75 13.07
CA ILE A 120 -7.98 5.04 11.81
C ILE A 120 -6.72 4.70 11.02
N ILE A 121 -5.67 5.54 11.09
CA ILE A 121 -4.38 5.26 10.44
C ILE A 121 -3.68 4.08 11.10
N ARG A 122 -3.63 4.05 12.45
CA ARG A 122 -3.07 2.92 13.21
C ARG A 122 -3.85 1.63 12.96
N GLN A 123 -5.16 1.72 12.83
CA GLN A 123 -6.00 0.57 12.50
C GLN A 123 -5.75 0.06 11.08
N ALA A 124 -5.64 0.94 10.09
CA ALA A 124 -5.31 0.56 8.72
C ALA A 124 -3.94 -0.14 8.60
N ASP A 125 -2.95 0.30 9.42
CA ASP A 125 -1.64 -0.32 9.50
C ASP A 125 -1.67 -1.73 10.08
N ARG A 126 -2.45 -1.90 11.15
CA ARG A 126 -2.55 -3.17 11.90
C ARG A 126 -3.69 -4.06 11.40
N PHE A 127 -4.49 -3.56 10.47
CA PHE A 127 -5.64 -4.30 9.97
C PHE A 127 -5.19 -5.58 9.27
N ARG A 128 -5.35 -6.69 9.97
CA ARG A 128 -5.24 -8.02 9.43
C ARG A 128 -6.59 -8.68 9.62
N LYS A 129 -7.10 -9.33 8.59
CA LYS A 129 -8.25 -10.20 8.74
C LYS A 129 -7.83 -11.29 9.71
N GLU A 130 -8.28 -11.20 10.94
CA GLU A 130 -8.06 -12.27 11.90
C GLU A 130 -8.86 -13.48 11.41
N ILE A 131 -8.14 -14.52 11.05
CA ILE A 131 -8.71 -15.81 10.68
C ILE A 131 -9.08 -16.51 11.99
N HIS A 132 -10.15 -16.02 12.64
CA HIS A 132 -10.55 -16.51 13.96
C HIS A 132 -11.63 -17.59 13.91
N THR A 133 -12.03 -18.09 12.74
CA THR A 133 -12.90 -19.26 12.71
C THR A 133 -12.05 -20.51 12.93
N PRO A 134 -12.39 -21.37 13.90
CA PRO A 134 -11.70 -22.64 14.15
C PRO A 134 -11.57 -23.48 12.87
N GLU A 135 -12.56 -23.39 11.98
CA GLU A 135 -12.61 -24.05 10.68
C GLU A 135 -11.55 -23.54 9.69
N ALA A 136 -11.37 -22.21 9.60
CA ALA A 136 -10.35 -21.62 8.74
C ALA A 136 -8.95 -22.00 9.23
N ARG A 137 -8.70 -21.97 10.55
CA ARG A 137 -7.43 -22.38 11.14
C ARG A 137 -7.10 -23.84 10.84
N SER A 138 -8.08 -24.75 11.02
CA SER A 138 -7.94 -26.17 10.69
C SER A 138 -7.66 -26.40 9.22
N THR A 139 -8.24 -25.61 8.32
CA THR A 139 -8.01 -25.73 6.87
C THR A 139 -6.60 -25.29 6.50
N TYR A 140 -6.08 -24.21 7.11
CA TYR A 140 -4.69 -23.77 6.90
C TYR A 140 -3.66 -24.74 7.49
N GLU A 141 -3.92 -25.31 8.66
CA GLU A 141 -3.08 -26.34 9.28
C GLU A 141 -3.02 -27.61 8.41
N LYS A 142 -4.16 -28.05 7.87
CA LYS A 142 -4.23 -29.19 6.95
C LYS A 142 -3.50 -28.92 5.65
N ALA A 143 -3.64 -27.72 5.05
CA ALA A 143 -2.93 -27.33 3.83
C ALA A 143 -1.42 -27.22 4.08
N GLY A 144 -1.00 -26.65 5.22
CA GLY A 144 0.41 -26.57 5.62
C GLY A 144 1.04 -27.96 5.81
N ASN A 145 0.38 -28.85 6.52
CA ASN A 145 0.84 -30.21 6.72
C ASN A 145 0.90 -31.01 5.42
N SER A 146 -0.08 -30.86 4.54
CA SER A 146 -0.09 -31.50 3.21
C SER A 146 1.09 -31.03 2.36
N SER A 147 1.40 -29.75 2.36
CA SER A 147 2.54 -29.17 1.64
C SER A 147 3.88 -29.65 2.21
N MET A 148 4.01 -29.74 3.54
CA MET A 148 5.19 -30.29 4.20
C MET A 148 5.44 -31.76 3.85
N VAL A 149 4.38 -32.58 3.84
CA VAL A 149 4.46 -34.00 3.45
C VAL A 149 4.86 -34.14 1.98
N GLN A 150 4.32 -33.31 1.08
CA GLN A 150 4.72 -33.33 -0.33
C GLN A 150 6.18 -32.89 -0.53
N LEU A 151 6.62 -31.86 0.21
CA LEU A 151 8.01 -31.40 0.16
C LEU A 151 9.00 -32.47 0.67
N SER A 152 8.67 -33.10 1.81
CA SER A 152 9.45 -34.20 2.38
C SER A 152 9.58 -35.38 1.41
N LYS A 153 8.47 -35.74 0.74
CA LYS A 153 8.45 -36.80 -0.25
C LYS A 153 9.24 -36.45 -1.53
N ALA A 154 9.21 -35.17 -1.96
CA ALA A 154 10.02 -34.69 -3.06
C ALA A 154 11.51 -34.67 -2.71
N MET A 155 11.87 -34.28 -1.48
CA MET A 155 13.26 -34.29 -1.02
C MET A 155 13.83 -35.70 -0.89
N SER A 156 13.08 -36.68 -0.38
CA SER A 156 13.52 -38.08 -0.34
C SER A 156 13.69 -38.70 -1.73
N ALA A 157 12.90 -38.26 -2.71
CA ALA A 157 13.07 -38.70 -4.10
C ALA A 157 14.32 -38.10 -4.78
N VAL A 158 14.84 -36.99 -4.30
CA VAL A 158 16.07 -36.35 -4.81
C VAL A 158 17.31 -37.01 -4.23
N GLU A 159 17.27 -37.61 -3.03
CA GLU A 159 18.40 -38.35 -2.45
C GLU A 159 18.72 -39.65 -3.19
N GLU A 160 17.81 -40.20 -3.99
CA GLU A 160 18.05 -41.41 -4.80
C GLU A 160 18.67 -41.12 -6.20
N VAL A 161 18.91 -39.88 -6.56
CA VAL A 161 19.61 -39.57 -7.80
C VAL A 161 21.11 -39.70 -7.58
N GLU A 162 21.68 -40.87 -7.91
CA GLU A 162 23.14 -41.04 -8.00
C GLU A 162 23.74 -39.93 -8.87
N ILE A 163 24.56 -39.10 -8.27
CA ILE A 163 25.37 -38.12 -9.01
C ILE A 163 26.38 -38.94 -9.86
N LYS A 164 26.05 -39.18 -11.13
CA LYS A 164 27.00 -39.67 -12.12
C LYS A 164 28.19 -38.72 -12.11
N LYS A 165 29.36 -39.26 -11.72
CA LYS A 165 30.63 -38.51 -11.75
C LYS A 165 30.77 -37.83 -13.12
N PRO A 166 31.18 -36.56 -13.17
CA PRO A 166 31.49 -35.92 -14.46
C PRO A 166 32.56 -36.75 -15.19
N PRO A 167 32.49 -36.85 -16.53
CA PRO A 167 33.54 -37.58 -17.30
C PRO A 167 34.90 -36.95 -16.99
N GLU A 168 35.92 -37.81 -16.74
CA GLU A 168 37.26 -37.35 -16.51
C GLU A 168 37.79 -36.55 -17.69
N ILE A 169 38.21 -35.33 -17.44
CA ILE A 169 38.83 -34.47 -18.46
C ILE A 169 40.18 -35.12 -18.83
N PRO A 170 40.47 -35.40 -20.13
CA PRO A 170 41.75 -35.96 -20.55
C PRO A 170 42.88 -35.03 -20.11
N LYS A 171 43.89 -35.59 -19.44
CA LYS A 171 45.06 -34.87 -18.88
C LYS A 171 46.09 -34.42 -19.94
N GLU A 172 45.83 -34.57 -21.22
CA GLU A 172 46.75 -34.10 -22.25
C GLU A 172 46.15 -32.97 -23.08
N LEU A 173 46.67 -31.77 -22.84
CA LEU A 173 46.51 -30.64 -23.73
C LEU A 173 47.31 -30.88 -25.03
N PRO A 174 46.73 -30.71 -26.22
CA PRO A 174 47.50 -30.82 -27.48
C PRO A 174 48.59 -29.75 -27.51
N LYS A 175 49.85 -30.16 -27.83
CA LYS A 175 50.99 -29.25 -27.96
C LYS A 175 50.71 -28.21 -29.07
N PRO A 176 51.12 -26.98 -28.88
CA PRO A 176 50.93 -25.96 -29.91
C PRO A 176 51.70 -26.27 -31.19
N VAL A 177 51.01 -26.29 -32.30
CA VAL A 177 51.61 -26.47 -33.66
C VAL A 177 52.43 -25.20 -33.96
N SER A 178 53.72 -25.40 -34.15
CA SER A 178 54.65 -24.34 -34.60
C SER A 178 54.29 -23.84 -36.00
N LYS A 179 54.14 -22.55 -36.17
CA LYS A 179 53.93 -21.92 -37.48
C LYS A 179 55.18 -22.05 -38.31
N PRO A 180 55.07 -22.39 -39.63
CA PRO A 180 56.22 -22.39 -40.54
C PRO A 180 56.64 -20.93 -40.84
N THR A 181 57.92 -20.68 -40.70
CA THR A 181 58.60 -19.46 -41.14
C THR A 181 58.67 -19.42 -42.66
N LYS A 182 58.19 -18.31 -43.24
CA LYS A 182 58.70 -17.74 -44.51
C LYS A 182 58.67 -16.21 -44.45
#